data_5dae880976169c5957c7b76b38c5c7b1
#
_entry.id   5dae880976169c5957c7b76b38c5c7b1
#
_cell.length_a   1.000
_cell.length_b   1.000
_cell.length_c   1.000
_cell.angle_alpha   90.00
_cell.angle_beta   90.00
_cell.angle_gamma   90.00
#
_symmetry.space_group_name_H-M   'P 1'
#
loop_
_entity.id
_entity.type
_entity.pdbx_description
1 polymer ?
#
loop_
_entity_poly.entity_id
_entity_poly.type
_entity_poly.pdbx_seq_one_letter_code
_entity_poly.pdbx_strand_id
1 'polypeptide(L)'
;MKNILVTGGTGFIGTRLKKQNPNWIFVSSKDCDLSNYSNVFDLFMSKKPDAILHLASKVGGIKENSTKQAEFYDTNTYINTNVLKAAHQAGVTRVLSSLSTCAFPDTVGSYPFIEEDVMSGPPAKTNFTYGYTKRALLVQTNAYRHQYGVNYSTFSPSNVYGPNDNFDLNSSHFVPAMIRKIDEAKNDDLVEFWGTGRPLRQQLYVDDLVKIIPFLVENHNTDLPLIVAPDENLSIKEMIEIFLNNVQKDVKIMFNNKLEGQYRKDGSNKRFKKLYGHFEFTKFEDGVLKTYEWYKKNK
;
A
#
# COMPACT_ATOMS: atom_id res chain seq x y z
N MET A 1 -4.67 -18.61 14.17
CA MET A 1 -5.40 -18.96 12.93
C MET A 1 -4.50 -19.81 12.04
N LYS A 2 -5.02 -20.91 11.49
CA LYS A 2 -4.18 -21.85 10.70
C LYS A 2 -4.35 -21.67 9.18
N ASN A 3 -5.56 -21.33 8.73
CA ASN A 3 -5.92 -21.26 7.32
C ASN A 3 -6.23 -19.82 6.92
N ILE A 4 -5.20 -19.04 6.57
CA ILE A 4 -5.34 -17.64 6.16
C ILE A 4 -5.30 -17.55 4.65
N LEU A 5 -6.34 -16.96 4.03
CA LEU A 5 -6.40 -16.72 2.59
C LEU A 5 -6.01 -15.26 2.30
N VAL A 6 -5.08 -15.10 1.36
CA VAL A 6 -4.55 -13.81 0.93
C VAL A 6 -4.99 -13.51 -0.49
N THR A 7 -5.83 -12.51 -0.69
CA THR A 7 -6.12 -11.99 -2.03
C THR A 7 -5.01 -11.05 -2.49
N GLY A 8 -4.74 -11.00 -3.79
CA GLY A 8 -3.58 -10.26 -4.30
C GLY A 8 -2.25 -10.96 -4.03
N GLY A 9 -2.27 -12.30 -3.92
CA GLY A 9 -1.15 -13.15 -3.52
C GLY A 9 0.06 -13.10 -4.45
N THR A 10 -0.10 -12.69 -5.71
CA THR A 10 0.99 -12.51 -6.69
C THR A 10 1.39 -11.04 -6.87
N GLY A 11 0.75 -10.12 -6.15
CA GLY A 11 1.14 -8.73 -6.12
C GLY A 11 2.44 -8.51 -5.33
N PHE A 12 2.91 -7.27 -5.30
CA PHE A 12 4.15 -6.86 -4.64
C PHE A 12 4.25 -7.37 -3.19
N ILE A 13 3.30 -6.97 -2.34
CA ILE A 13 3.28 -7.38 -0.91
C ILE A 13 3.00 -8.89 -0.79
N GLY A 14 2.05 -9.42 -1.56
CA GLY A 14 1.66 -10.84 -1.52
C GLY A 14 2.82 -11.79 -1.81
N THR A 15 3.63 -11.48 -2.82
CA THR A 15 4.82 -12.28 -3.19
C THR A 15 5.85 -12.32 -2.07
N ARG A 16 6.07 -11.19 -1.38
CA ARG A 16 6.99 -11.12 -0.23
C ARG A 16 6.43 -11.88 0.98
N LEU A 17 5.14 -11.69 1.25
CA LEU A 17 4.45 -12.35 2.35
C LEU A 17 4.44 -13.87 2.20
N LYS A 18 4.27 -14.37 0.97
CA LYS A 18 4.31 -15.81 0.66
C LYS A 18 5.65 -16.47 1.04
N LYS A 19 6.76 -15.76 0.88
CA LYS A 19 8.09 -16.28 1.26
C LYS A 19 8.22 -16.50 2.78
N GLN A 20 7.57 -15.66 3.58
CA GLN A 20 7.61 -15.75 5.05
C GLN A 20 6.51 -16.68 5.61
N ASN A 21 5.39 -16.81 4.90
CA ASN A 21 4.21 -17.56 5.35
C ASN A 21 3.78 -18.58 4.26
N PRO A 22 4.61 -19.57 3.91
CA PRO A 22 4.35 -20.49 2.79
C PRO A 22 3.11 -21.36 2.99
N ASN A 23 2.64 -21.51 4.22
CA ASN A 23 1.45 -22.31 4.57
C ASN A 23 0.12 -21.56 4.39
N TRP A 24 0.15 -20.24 4.11
CA TRP A 24 -1.06 -19.47 3.81
C TRP A 24 -1.52 -19.72 2.37
N ILE A 25 -2.79 -19.50 2.10
CA ILE A 25 -3.38 -19.66 0.75
C ILE A 25 -3.27 -18.32 0.01
N PHE A 26 -2.47 -18.26 -1.04
CA PHE A 26 -2.28 -17.06 -1.85
C PHE A 26 -3.03 -17.17 -3.16
N VAL A 27 -3.94 -16.21 -3.41
CA VAL A 27 -4.82 -16.19 -4.58
C VAL A 27 -4.48 -15.01 -5.48
N SER A 28 -4.32 -15.29 -6.76
CA SER A 28 -4.09 -14.32 -7.84
C SER A 28 -5.35 -14.09 -8.68
N SER A 29 -5.30 -13.11 -9.59
CA SER A 29 -6.35 -12.91 -10.60
C SER A 29 -6.50 -14.07 -11.60
N LYS A 30 -5.50 -14.94 -11.71
CA LYS A 30 -5.59 -16.16 -12.53
C LYS A 30 -6.35 -17.27 -11.81
N ASP A 31 -6.34 -17.28 -10.48
CA ASP A 31 -7.03 -18.27 -9.66
C ASP A 31 -8.49 -17.89 -9.43
N CYS A 32 -8.78 -16.60 -9.30
CA CYS A 32 -10.13 -16.08 -9.03
C CYS A 32 -10.26 -14.62 -9.50
N ASP A 33 -11.25 -14.37 -10.33
CA ASP A 33 -11.68 -13.01 -10.65
C ASP A 33 -12.52 -12.46 -9.50
N LEU A 34 -11.91 -11.57 -8.70
CA LEU A 34 -12.56 -10.96 -7.53
C LEU A 34 -13.64 -9.94 -7.91
N SER A 35 -13.74 -9.53 -9.17
CA SER A 35 -14.84 -8.69 -9.64
C SER A 35 -16.15 -9.47 -9.85
N ASN A 36 -16.07 -10.80 -9.90
CA ASN A 36 -17.23 -11.71 -9.99
C ASN A 36 -17.56 -12.32 -8.62
N TYR A 37 -18.73 -11.95 -8.10
CA TYR A 37 -19.17 -12.40 -6.77
C TYR A 37 -19.22 -13.93 -6.62
N SER A 38 -19.78 -14.65 -7.61
CA SER A 38 -19.92 -16.12 -7.54
C SER A 38 -18.55 -16.80 -7.43
N ASN A 39 -17.57 -16.34 -8.21
CA ASN A 39 -16.20 -16.87 -8.16
C ASN A 39 -15.58 -16.69 -6.76
N VAL A 40 -15.79 -15.52 -6.15
CA VAL A 40 -15.26 -15.23 -4.80
C VAL A 40 -15.93 -16.09 -3.74
N PHE A 41 -17.26 -16.24 -3.83
CA PHE A 41 -18.03 -17.05 -2.89
C PHE A 41 -17.63 -18.52 -2.97
N ASP A 42 -17.56 -19.10 -4.18
CA ASP A 42 -17.16 -20.49 -4.42
C ASP A 42 -15.74 -20.75 -3.92
N LEU A 43 -14.82 -19.80 -4.14
CA LEU A 43 -13.47 -19.88 -3.60
C LEU A 43 -13.48 -19.98 -2.08
N PHE A 44 -14.22 -19.11 -1.38
CA PHE A 44 -14.24 -19.10 0.08
C PHE A 44 -14.95 -20.34 0.66
N MET A 45 -16.02 -20.80 0.01
CA MET A 45 -16.70 -22.04 0.38
C MET A 45 -15.80 -23.27 0.22
N SER A 46 -14.99 -23.31 -0.83
CA SER A 46 -14.08 -24.43 -1.11
C SER A 46 -12.85 -24.41 -0.19
N LYS A 47 -12.28 -23.24 0.10
CA LYS A 47 -11.05 -23.10 0.90
C LYS A 47 -11.31 -23.02 2.41
N LYS A 48 -12.50 -22.61 2.82
CA LYS A 48 -12.92 -22.46 4.22
C LYS A 48 -11.87 -21.75 5.08
N PRO A 49 -11.45 -20.54 4.73
CA PRO A 49 -10.40 -19.85 5.48
C PRO A 49 -10.88 -19.43 6.88
N ASP A 50 -10.00 -19.53 7.89
CA ASP A 50 -10.24 -18.97 9.22
C ASP A 50 -10.23 -17.44 9.20
N ALA A 51 -9.40 -16.87 8.32
CA ALA A 51 -9.28 -15.43 8.11
C ALA A 51 -8.93 -15.09 6.67
N ILE A 52 -9.32 -13.90 6.25
CA ILE A 52 -8.95 -13.34 4.94
C ILE A 52 -8.08 -12.09 5.15
N LEU A 53 -6.92 -12.06 4.50
CA LEU A 53 -6.11 -10.88 4.30
C LEU A 53 -6.39 -10.33 2.90
N HIS A 54 -7.07 -9.19 2.84
CA HIS A 54 -7.46 -8.59 1.58
C HIS A 54 -6.46 -7.52 1.14
N LEU A 55 -5.53 -7.89 0.24
CA LEU A 55 -4.52 -7.01 -0.36
C LEU A 55 -4.83 -6.65 -1.82
N ALA A 56 -5.72 -7.41 -2.48
CA ALA A 56 -6.06 -7.18 -3.88
C ALA A 56 -6.64 -5.79 -4.10
N SER A 57 -6.07 -5.06 -5.04
CA SER A 57 -6.56 -3.74 -5.48
C SER A 57 -5.93 -3.41 -6.84
N LYS A 58 -6.67 -2.73 -7.71
CA LYS A 58 -6.08 -2.10 -8.88
C LYS A 58 -5.38 -0.82 -8.42
N VAL A 59 -4.06 -0.78 -8.55
CA VAL A 59 -3.22 0.35 -8.12
C VAL A 59 -2.40 0.87 -9.29
N GLY A 60 -2.02 2.13 -9.24
CA GLY A 60 -1.17 2.76 -10.25
C GLY A 60 -0.57 4.07 -9.75
N GLY A 61 0.39 4.62 -10.49
CA GLY A 61 0.98 5.93 -10.21
C GLY A 61 0.01 7.09 -10.43
N ILE A 62 0.47 8.31 -10.18
CA ILE A 62 -0.32 9.56 -10.33
C ILE A 62 -0.96 9.66 -11.72
N LYS A 63 -0.19 9.35 -12.79
CA LYS A 63 -0.65 9.43 -14.17
C LYS A 63 -1.85 8.50 -14.43
N GLU A 64 -1.76 7.23 -14.03
CA GLU A 64 -2.86 6.29 -14.22
C GLU A 64 -4.08 6.63 -13.39
N ASN A 65 -3.90 6.99 -12.11
CA ASN A 65 -4.99 7.40 -11.23
C ASN A 65 -5.75 8.64 -11.75
N SER A 66 -5.08 9.55 -12.46
CA SER A 66 -5.71 10.74 -13.02
C SER A 66 -6.40 10.50 -14.37
N THR A 67 -5.96 9.52 -15.14
CA THR A 67 -6.46 9.26 -16.52
C THR A 67 -7.48 8.12 -16.61
N LYS A 68 -7.45 7.14 -15.68
CA LYS A 68 -8.30 5.94 -15.68
C LYS A 68 -9.25 5.90 -14.48
N GLN A 69 -9.82 7.06 -14.11
CA GLN A 69 -10.56 7.22 -12.86
C GLN A 69 -11.75 6.27 -12.71
N ALA A 70 -12.61 6.18 -13.73
CA ALA A 70 -13.79 5.30 -13.71
C ALA A 70 -13.38 3.82 -13.58
N GLU A 71 -12.41 3.38 -14.37
CA GLU A 71 -11.91 2.00 -14.36
C GLU A 71 -11.32 1.62 -12.99
N PHE A 72 -10.57 2.53 -12.35
CA PHE A 72 -10.05 2.32 -11.00
C PHE A 72 -11.15 2.26 -9.94
N TYR A 73 -12.15 3.14 -10.07
CA TYR A 73 -13.27 3.17 -9.14
C TYR A 73 -14.08 1.88 -9.22
N ASP A 74 -14.54 1.51 -10.42
CA ASP A 74 -15.39 0.34 -10.64
C ASP A 74 -14.69 -0.94 -10.20
N THR A 75 -13.46 -1.18 -10.71
CA THR A 75 -12.71 -2.40 -10.40
C THR A 75 -12.50 -2.55 -8.89
N ASN A 76 -12.04 -1.50 -8.20
CA ASN A 76 -11.79 -1.59 -6.76
C ASN A 76 -13.09 -1.72 -5.96
N THR A 77 -14.17 -1.07 -6.38
CA THR A 77 -15.47 -1.18 -5.72
C THR A 77 -16.02 -2.60 -5.83
N TYR A 78 -15.99 -3.20 -7.01
CA TYR A 78 -16.42 -4.59 -7.18
C TYR A 78 -15.57 -5.56 -6.35
N ILE A 79 -14.25 -5.48 -6.44
CA ILE A 79 -13.33 -6.35 -5.67
C ILE A 79 -13.62 -6.25 -4.18
N ASN A 80 -13.65 -5.04 -3.63
CA ASN A 80 -13.85 -4.82 -2.20
C ASN A 80 -15.21 -5.35 -1.72
N THR A 81 -16.28 -4.99 -2.44
CA THR A 81 -17.65 -5.38 -2.10
C THR A 81 -17.84 -6.89 -2.17
N ASN A 82 -17.36 -7.53 -3.22
CA ASN A 82 -17.49 -8.97 -3.39
C ASN A 82 -16.73 -9.74 -2.31
N VAL A 83 -15.50 -9.32 -1.99
CA VAL A 83 -14.69 -9.99 -0.96
C VAL A 83 -15.37 -9.92 0.41
N LEU A 84 -15.83 -8.73 0.86
CA LEU A 84 -16.47 -8.60 2.17
C LEU A 84 -17.80 -9.34 2.22
N LYS A 85 -18.63 -9.23 1.17
CA LYS A 85 -19.92 -9.92 1.09
C LYS A 85 -19.77 -11.44 1.08
N ALA A 86 -18.89 -11.96 0.23
CA ALA A 86 -18.64 -13.40 0.12
C ALA A 86 -18.03 -13.96 1.41
N ALA A 87 -17.11 -13.24 2.04
CA ALA A 87 -16.53 -13.62 3.31
C ALA A 87 -17.62 -13.82 4.39
N HIS A 88 -18.51 -12.83 4.53
CA HIS A 88 -19.61 -12.92 5.48
C HIS A 88 -20.54 -14.10 5.17
N GLN A 89 -20.97 -14.27 3.92
CA GLN A 89 -21.87 -15.35 3.53
C GLN A 89 -21.23 -16.75 3.62
N ALA A 90 -19.91 -16.84 3.47
CA ALA A 90 -19.15 -18.07 3.70
C ALA A 90 -18.85 -18.34 5.18
N GLY A 91 -19.35 -17.51 6.10
CA GLY A 91 -19.15 -17.67 7.56
C GLY A 91 -17.77 -17.25 8.06
N VAL A 92 -16.98 -16.53 7.26
CA VAL A 92 -15.67 -16.03 7.69
C VAL A 92 -15.86 -14.82 8.60
N THR A 93 -15.46 -14.95 9.85
CA THR A 93 -15.65 -13.91 10.88
C THR A 93 -14.47 -12.95 11.02
N ARG A 94 -13.35 -13.22 10.34
CA ARG A 94 -12.13 -12.40 10.39
C ARG A 94 -11.69 -11.96 9.00
N VAL A 95 -11.68 -10.64 8.74
CA VAL A 95 -11.12 -10.05 7.53
C VAL A 95 -10.24 -8.86 7.92
N LEU A 96 -9.01 -8.84 7.43
CA LEU A 96 -8.10 -7.69 7.51
C LEU A 96 -7.88 -7.13 6.11
N SER A 97 -8.29 -5.89 5.87
CA SER A 97 -8.19 -5.26 4.55
C SER A 97 -7.16 -4.14 4.53
N SER A 98 -6.35 -4.09 3.46
CA SER A 98 -5.40 -3.01 3.23
C SER A 98 -6.10 -1.78 2.65
N LEU A 99 -6.03 -0.68 3.37
CA LEU A 99 -6.32 0.65 2.84
C LEU A 99 -5.08 1.24 2.15
N SER A 100 -4.97 2.54 2.18
CA SER A 100 -3.82 3.33 1.75
C SER A 100 -3.89 4.69 2.42
N THR A 101 -2.77 5.35 2.63
CA THR A 101 -2.76 6.75 3.05
C THR A 101 -3.42 7.69 2.03
N CYS A 102 -3.69 7.24 0.80
CA CYS A 102 -4.55 7.96 -0.17
C CYS A 102 -6.01 8.10 0.27
N ALA A 103 -6.48 7.29 1.24
CA ALA A 103 -7.81 7.45 1.82
C ALA A 103 -7.92 8.68 2.73
N PHE A 104 -6.82 9.18 3.25
CA PHE A 104 -6.80 10.36 4.12
C PHE A 104 -6.96 11.66 3.33
N PRO A 105 -7.39 12.75 3.99
CA PRO A 105 -7.55 14.04 3.32
C PRO A 105 -6.28 14.56 2.67
N ASP A 106 -6.44 15.39 1.66
CA ASP A 106 -5.32 16.13 1.03
C ASP A 106 -4.61 17.03 2.03
N THR A 107 -5.38 17.70 2.87
CA THR A 107 -4.89 18.54 3.95
C THR A 107 -5.64 18.22 5.24
N VAL A 108 -4.93 18.23 6.35
CA VAL A 108 -5.48 18.06 7.71
C VAL A 108 -5.08 19.22 8.59
N GLY A 109 -5.77 19.39 9.71
CA GLY A 109 -5.51 20.47 10.65
C GLY A 109 -4.13 20.39 11.32
N SER A 110 -3.57 19.18 11.46
CA SER A 110 -2.23 18.97 12.03
C SER A 110 -1.56 17.73 11.42
N TYR A 111 -0.23 17.68 11.43
CA TYR A 111 0.58 16.56 10.98
C TYR A 111 1.49 16.06 12.10
N PRO A 112 1.81 14.76 12.14
CA PRO A 112 1.27 13.71 11.29
C PRO A 112 -0.24 13.52 11.48
N PHE A 113 -1.00 13.16 10.42
CA PHE A 113 -2.42 12.85 10.56
C PHE A 113 -2.65 11.58 11.40
N ILE A 114 -3.81 11.48 12.03
CA ILE A 114 -4.21 10.35 12.87
C ILE A 114 -5.35 9.56 12.21
N GLU A 115 -5.68 8.41 12.75
CA GLU A 115 -6.68 7.50 12.19
C GLU A 115 -8.06 8.15 12.08
N GLU A 116 -8.43 9.03 13.00
CA GLU A 116 -9.69 9.78 13.02
C GLU A 116 -9.83 10.76 11.85
N ASP A 117 -8.71 11.21 11.29
CA ASP A 117 -8.72 12.17 10.19
C ASP A 117 -9.21 11.58 8.86
N VAL A 118 -9.36 10.25 8.75
CA VAL A 118 -9.69 9.58 7.48
C VAL A 118 -10.93 10.12 6.79
N MET A 119 -11.90 10.69 7.54
CA MET A 119 -13.13 11.29 7.01
C MET A 119 -13.19 12.81 7.13
N SER A 120 -12.15 13.50 7.59
CA SER A 120 -12.18 14.93 7.92
C SER A 120 -12.11 15.87 6.71
N GLY A 121 -11.88 15.38 5.50
CA GLY A 121 -11.82 16.17 4.26
C GLY A 121 -11.70 15.29 3.01
N PRO A 122 -11.70 15.85 1.79
CA PRO A 122 -11.57 15.07 0.56
C PRO A 122 -10.14 14.53 0.38
N PRO A 123 -9.97 13.34 -0.25
CA PRO A 123 -8.67 12.87 -0.71
C PRO A 123 -8.03 13.81 -1.72
N ALA A 124 -6.70 13.72 -1.87
CA ALA A 124 -5.98 14.51 -2.86
C ALA A 124 -6.54 14.30 -4.28
N LYS A 125 -6.63 15.38 -5.07
CA LYS A 125 -7.18 15.35 -6.44
C LYS A 125 -6.50 14.30 -7.33
N THR A 126 -5.19 14.12 -7.18
CA THR A 126 -4.40 13.14 -7.93
C THR A 126 -4.74 11.68 -7.64
N ASN A 127 -5.41 11.41 -6.52
CA ASN A 127 -5.82 10.08 -6.07
C ASN A 127 -7.31 10.03 -5.68
N PHE A 128 -8.12 10.96 -6.16
CA PHE A 128 -9.48 11.20 -5.66
C PHE A 128 -10.35 9.94 -5.68
N THR A 129 -10.51 9.33 -6.84
CA THR A 129 -11.37 8.15 -7.00
C THR A 129 -10.82 6.95 -6.23
N TYR A 130 -9.53 6.69 -6.31
CA TYR A 130 -8.88 5.62 -5.55
C TYR A 130 -9.01 5.82 -4.03
N GLY A 131 -8.80 7.04 -3.54
CA GLY A 131 -8.98 7.40 -2.14
C GLY A 131 -10.41 7.11 -1.65
N TYR A 132 -11.41 7.45 -2.44
CA TYR A 132 -12.81 7.16 -2.11
C TYR A 132 -13.13 5.67 -2.16
N THR A 133 -12.56 4.87 -3.08
CA THR A 133 -12.77 3.41 -3.03
C THR A 133 -12.20 2.79 -1.77
N LYS A 134 -11.06 3.31 -1.27
CA LYS A 134 -10.49 2.87 0.01
C LYS A 134 -11.31 3.33 1.21
N ARG A 135 -11.91 4.53 1.18
CA ARG A 135 -12.90 4.94 2.20
C ARG A 135 -14.17 4.10 2.16
N ALA A 136 -14.68 3.80 0.97
CA ALA A 136 -15.85 2.92 0.82
C ALA A 136 -15.57 1.53 1.43
N LEU A 137 -14.36 0.98 1.24
CA LEU A 137 -13.93 -0.26 1.89
C LEU A 137 -13.95 -0.15 3.42
N LEU A 138 -13.46 0.96 4.00
CA LEU A 138 -13.53 1.20 5.45
C LEU A 138 -14.99 1.28 5.94
N VAL A 139 -15.83 2.06 5.25
CA VAL A 139 -17.26 2.21 5.59
C VAL A 139 -17.97 0.86 5.55
N GLN A 140 -17.75 0.08 4.48
CA GLN A 140 -18.34 -1.24 4.35
C GLN A 140 -17.83 -2.21 5.43
N THR A 141 -16.53 -2.20 5.72
CA THR A 141 -15.93 -2.98 6.80
C THR A 141 -16.64 -2.69 8.14
N ASN A 142 -16.82 -1.42 8.46
CA ASN A 142 -17.49 -0.99 9.69
C ASN A 142 -18.98 -1.36 9.70
N ALA A 143 -19.68 -1.25 8.57
CA ALA A 143 -21.08 -1.69 8.47
C ALA A 143 -21.24 -3.17 8.81
N TYR A 144 -20.36 -4.05 8.29
CA TYR A 144 -20.37 -5.47 8.64
C TYR A 144 -20.06 -5.71 10.14
N ARG A 145 -19.08 -4.97 10.69
CA ARG A 145 -18.78 -5.06 12.14
C ARG A 145 -19.99 -4.73 13.00
N HIS A 146 -20.62 -3.60 12.74
CA HIS A 146 -21.72 -3.11 13.55
C HIS A 146 -23.00 -3.97 13.40
N GLN A 147 -23.29 -4.39 12.18
CA GLN A 147 -24.51 -5.15 11.90
C GLN A 147 -24.42 -6.62 12.30
N TYR A 148 -23.25 -7.25 12.12
CA TYR A 148 -23.11 -8.71 12.26
C TYR A 148 -22.13 -9.14 13.36
N GLY A 149 -21.48 -8.21 14.06
CA GLY A 149 -20.54 -8.53 15.13
C GLY A 149 -19.24 -9.22 14.68
N VAL A 150 -18.93 -9.18 13.39
CA VAL A 150 -17.72 -9.82 12.83
C VAL A 150 -16.46 -8.98 13.06
N ASN A 151 -15.30 -9.64 13.15
CA ASN A 151 -14.01 -8.96 13.30
C ASN A 151 -13.43 -8.59 11.92
N TYR A 152 -14.07 -7.66 11.23
CA TYR A 152 -13.53 -7.05 10.02
C TYR A 152 -12.82 -5.76 10.40
N SER A 153 -11.59 -5.56 9.95
CA SER A 153 -10.79 -4.37 10.28
C SER A 153 -9.88 -3.98 9.12
N THR A 154 -9.33 -2.79 9.21
CA THR A 154 -8.48 -2.24 8.15
C THR A 154 -7.17 -1.72 8.70
N PHE A 155 -6.12 -1.77 7.88
CA PHE A 155 -4.85 -1.08 8.16
C PHE A 155 -4.45 -0.21 6.96
N SER A 156 -3.75 0.86 7.23
CA SER A 156 -3.30 1.83 6.22
C SER A 156 -1.78 1.92 6.23
N PRO A 157 -1.09 1.17 5.36
CA PRO A 157 0.35 1.32 5.22
C PRO A 157 0.68 2.66 4.59
N SER A 158 1.81 3.27 4.96
CA SER A 158 2.40 4.38 4.21
C SER A 158 2.91 3.90 2.84
N ASN A 159 3.70 4.70 2.11
CA ASN A 159 4.14 4.30 0.78
C ASN A 159 5.10 3.10 0.87
N VAL A 160 4.63 1.93 0.46
CA VAL A 160 5.41 0.69 0.51
C VAL A 160 6.35 0.62 -0.69
N TYR A 161 7.60 0.22 -0.47
CA TYR A 161 8.62 0.01 -1.50
C TYR A 161 9.51 -1.19 -1.15
N GLY A 162 10.21 -1.75 -2.12
CA GLY A 162 11.16 -2.83 -1.86
C GLY A 162 11.38 -3.79 -3.03
N PRO A 163 12.07 -4.90 -2.80
CA PRO A 163 12.23 -5.97 -3.78
C PRO A 163 10.89 -6.53 -4.26
N ASN A 164 10.78 -6.85 -5.55
CA ASN A 164 9.57 -7.25 -6.28
C ASN A 164 8.54 -6.13 -6.54
N ASP A 165 8.90 -4.85 -6.30
CA ASP A 165 8.06 -3.73 -6.71
C ASP A 165 8.01 -3.59 -8.24
N ASN A 166 7.09 -2.76 -8.72
CA ASN A 166 6.93 -2.45 -10.15
C ASN A 166 7.91 -1.35 -10.57
N PHE A 167 8.85 -1.65 -11.48
CA PHE A 167 9.83 -0.70 -12.01
C PHE A 167 9.46 -0.12 -13.38
N ASP A 168 8.27 -0.38 -13.92
CA ASP A 168 7.82 0.24 -15.17
C ASP A 168 7.58 1.75 -14.97
N LEU A 169 8.31 2.59 -15.72
CA LEU A 169 8.26 4.05 -15.58
C LEU A 169 6.87 4.67 -15.88
N ASN A 170 5.98 3.94 -16.55
CA ASN A 170 4.63 4.43 -16.84
C ASN A 170 3.65 4.19 -15.68
N SER A 171 3.90 3.18 -14.85
CA SER A 171 2.95 2.72 -13.82
C SER A 171 3.55 2.62 -12.41
N SER A 172 4.88 2.71 -12.26
CA SER A 172 5.56 2.57 -10.98
C SER A 172 5.33 3.74 -10.02
N HIS A 173 5.55 3.45 -8.74
CA HIS A 173 5.66 4.46 -7.70
C HIS A 173 7.03 5.16 -7.73
N PHE A 174 7.20 6.18 -6.88
CA PHE A 174 8.38 7.04 -6.90
C PHE A 174 9.70 6.28 -6.69
N VAL A 175 9.81 5.45 -5.66
CA VAL A 175 11.08 4.79 -5.31
C VAL A 175 11.58 3.87 -6.42
N PRO A 176 10.78 2.93 -6.97
CA PRO A 176 11.24 2.11 -8.08
C PRO A 176 11.51 2.91 -9.36
N ALA A 177 10.73 3.98 -9.64
CA ALA A 177 11.01 4.86 -10.78
C ALA A 177 12.34 5.61 -10.60
N MET A 178 12.64 6.11 -9.42
CA MET A 178 13.89 6.78 -9.06
C MET A 178 15.08 5.83 -9.27
N ILE A 179 15.01 4.63 -8.71
CA ILE A 179 16.07 3.62 -8.86
C ILE A 179 16.35 3.35 -10.34
N ARG A 180 15.29 3.06 -11.11
CA ARG A 180 15.45 2.73 -12.53
C ARG A 180 16.01 3.90 -13.33
N LYS A 181 15.48 5.10 -13.16
CA LYS A 181 15.96 6.29 -13.89
C LYS A 181 17.45 6.58 -13.62
N ILE A 182 17.87 6.49 -12.36
CA ILE A 182 19.26 6.74 -11.99
C ILE A 182 20.17 5.59 -12.45
N ASP A 183 19.72 4.33 -12.36
CA ASP A 183 20.51 3.19 -12.81
C ASP A 183 20.76 3.21 -14.34
N GLU A 184 19.72 3.52 -15.14
CA GLU A 184 19.79 3.57 -16.59
C GLU A 184 20.55 4.81 -17.13
N ALA A 185 20.68 5.88 -16.34
CA ALA A 185 21.38 7.09 -16.71
C ALA A 185 22.91 6.86 -16.82
N LYS A 186 23.56 7.53 -17.77
CA LYS A 186 25.02 7.61 -17.88
C LYS A 186 25.53 8.76 -17.01
N ASN A 187 26.85 8.79 -16.77
CA ASN A 187 27.47 9.93 -16.09
C ASN A 187 27.22 11.21 -16.88
N ASP A 188 27.05 12.31 -16.18
CA ASP A 188 26.66 13.64 -16.69
C ASP A 188 25.26 13.76 -17.29
N ASP A 189 24.47 12.67 -17.38
CA ASP A 189 23.11 12.77 -17.88
C ASP A 189 22.23 13.63 -16.95
N LEU A 190 21.24 14.31 -17.55
CA LEU A 190 20.21 15.04 -16.85
C LEU A 190 19.03 14.13 -16.57
N VAL A 191 18.81 13.76 -15.29
CA VAL A 191 17.68 12.92 -14.86
C VAL A 191 16.54 13.80 -14.38
N GLU A 192 15.43 13.77 -15.11
CA GLU A 192 14.25 14.57 -14.80
C GLU A 192 13.31 13.85 -13.82
N PHE A 193 12.86 14.59 -12.78
CA PHE A 193 11.78 14.20 -11.87
C PHE A 193 10.64 15.22 -11.92
N TRP A 194 9.42 14.73 -11.67
CA TRP A 194 8.23 15.59 -11.61
C TRP A 194 8.19 16.41 -10.33
N GLY A 195 7.48 17.55 -10.39
CA GLY A 195 7.27 18.44 -9.26
C GLY A 195 8.50 19.24 -8.86
N THR A 196 8.57 19.61 -7.59
CA THR A 196 9.60 20.51 -7.01
C THR A 196 10.63 19.77 -6.16
N GLY A 197 10.43 18.48 -5.90
CA GLY A 197 11.27 17.71 -4.96
C GLY A 197 10.97 17.96 -3.48
N ARG A 198 10.10 18.92 -3.14
CA ARG A 198 9.79 19.29 -1.75
C ARG A 198 8.77 18.40 -1.03
N PRO A 199 7.81 17.72 -1.70
CA PRO A 199 6.84 16.88 -1.01
C PRO A 199 7.47 15.83 -0.10
N LEU A 200 6.87 15.65 1.08
CA LEU A 200 7.35 14.73 2.12
C LEU A 200 6.64 13.37 2.04
N ARG A 201 7.39 12.29 2.25
CA ARG A 201 6.86 10.93 2.23
C ARG A 201 7.49 10.05 3.32
N GLN A 202 6.65 9.29 3.99
CA GLN A 202 7.08 8.13 4.78
C GLN A 202 7.16 6.92 3.85
N GLN A 203 8.34 6.32 3.74
CA GLN A 203 8.59 5.14 2.90
C GLN A 203 8.69 3.89 3.77
N LEU A 204 7.75 2.97 3.64
CA LEU A 204 7.70 1.73 4.41
C LEU A 204 8.36 0.59 3.63
N TYR A 205 9.45 0.05 4.16
CA TYR A 205 10.11 -1.09 3.52
C TYR A 205 9.22 -2.33 3.57
N VAL A 206 9.09 -3.03 2.44
CA VAL A 206 8.11 -4.12 2.28
C VAL A 206 8.32 -5.26 3.28
N ASP A 207 9.59 -5.60 3.60
CA ASP A 207 9.87 -6.69 4.54
C ASP A 207 9.45 -6.34 5.98
N ASP A 208 9.43 -5.07 6.35
CA ASP A 208 8.87 -4.64 7.64
C ASP A 208 7.36 -4.85 7.67
N LEU A 209 6.67 -4.43 6.60
CA LEU A 209 5.23 -4.63 6.50
C LEU A 209 4.84 -6.12 6.56
N VAL A 210 5.56 -7.00 5.84
CA VAL A 210 5.23 -8.42 5.85
C VAL A 210 5.55 -9.12 7.18
N LYS A 211 6.48 -8.59 8.00
CA LYS A 211 6.67 -9.03 9.39
C LYS A 211 5.51 -8.61 10.30
N ILE A 212 4.94 -7.42 10.05
CA ILE A 212 3.86 -6.84 10.86
C ILE A 212 2.51 -7.50 10.55
N ILE A 213 2.22 -7.82 9.30
CA ILE A 213 0.92 -8.34 8.85
C ILE A 213 0.41 -9.55 9.65
N PRO A 214 1.19 -10.61 9.94
CA PRO A 214 0.70 -11.75 10.71
C PRO A 214 0.15 -11.33 12.09
N PHE A 215 0.87 -10.46 12.78
CA PHE A 215 0.42 -9.91 14.06
C PHE A 215 -0.90 -9.13 13.91
N LEU A 216 -1.05 -8.32 12.87
CA LEU A 216 -2.28 -7.55 12.65
C LEU A 216 -3.48 -8.46 12.32
N VAL A 217 -3.26 -9.54 11.57
CA VAL A 217 -4.33 -10.52 11.30
C VAL A 217 -4.88 -11.11 12.60
N GLU A 218 -4.05 -11.31 13.61
CA GLU A 218 -4.47 -11.90 14.88
C GLU A 218 -4.99 -10.88 15.90
N ASN A 219 -4.39 -9.68 15.94
CA ASN A 219 -4.55 -8.77 17.08
C ASN A 219 -5.27 -7.45 16.77
N HIS A 220 -5.33 -7.02 15.49
CA HIS A 220 -5.96 -5.74 15.16
C HIS A 220 -7.46 -5.89 14.97
N ASN A 221 -8.26 -5.36 15.91
CA ASN A 221 -9.72 -5.47 15.91
C ASN A 221 -10.37 -4.14 16.34
N THR A 222 -10.36 -3.15 15.45
CA THR A 222 -11.02 -1.85 15.68
C THR A 222 -11.75 -1.38 14.42
N ASP A 223 -12.64 -0.40 14.55
CA ASP A 223 -13.35 0.28 13.46
C ASP A 223 -12.52 1.38 12.78
N LEU A 224 -11.44 1.84 13.42
CA LEU A 224 -10.50 2.78 12.84
C LEU A 224 -9.41 2.05 12.05
N PRO A 225 -8.94 2.62 10.92
CA PRO A 225 -7.82 2.05 10.19
C PRO A 225 -6.53 2.21 11.01
N LEU A 226 -5.74 1.15 11.14
CA LEU A 226 -4.44 1.26 11.81
C LEU A 226 -3.39 1.80 10.85
N ILE A 227 -2.82 2.96 11.15
CA ILE A 227 -1.71 3.52 10.36
C ILE A 227 -0.42 2.75 10.67
N VAL A 228 0.20 2.19 9.62
CA VAL A 228 1.50 1.51 9.69
C VAL A 228 2.51 2.33 8.89
N ALA A 229 3.34 3.09 9.59
CA ALA A 229 4.29 4.02 8.98
C ALA A 229 5.58 4.11 9.82
N PRO A 230 6.77 4.27 9.20
CA PRO A 230 7.98 4.62 9.94
C PRO A 230 7.89 6.07 10.48
N ASP A 231 8.75 6.40 11.44
CA ASP A 231 8.89 7.78 11.93
C ASP A 231 9.58 8.68 10.90
N GLU A 232 10.45 8.11 10.07
CA GLU A 232 11.22 8.82 9.06
C GLU A 232 10.30 9.38 7.96
N ASN A 233 10.40 10.69 7.74
CA ASN A 233 9.60 11.42 6.75
C ASN A 233 10.51 12.31 5.91
N LEU A 234 10.83 11.88 4.69
CA LEU A 234 11.81 12.49 3.81
C LEU A 234 11.14 13.20 2.64
N SER A 235 11.75 14.30 2.19
CA SER A 235 11.37 14.92 0.91
C SER A 235 11.82 14.06 -0.27
N ILE A 236 11.17 14.24 -1.40
CA ILE A 236 11.56 13.58 -2.66
C ILE A 236 13.03 13.87 -2.99
N LYS A 237 13.48 15.12 -2.75
CA LYS A 237 14.86 15.54 -2.99
C LYS A 237 15.83 14.79 -2.06
N GLU A 238 15.59 14.74 -0.76
CA GLU A 238 16.43 14.03 0.20
C GLU A 238 16.55 12.53 -0.13
N MET A 239 15.45 11.89 -0.54
CA MET A 239 15.49 10.48 -0.97
C MET A 239 16.39 10.24 -2.18
N ILE A 240 16.37 11.16 -3.16
CA ILE A 240 17.25 11.09 -4.33
C ILE A 240 18.70 11.28 -3.91
N GLU A 241 19.00 12.27 -3.05
CA GLU A 241 20.35 12.55 -2.54
C GLU A 241 20.91 11.36 -1.76
N ILE A 242 20.10 10.76 -0.85
CA ILE A 242 20.49 9.53 -0.12
C ILE A 242 20.85 8.42 -1.11
N PHE A 243 20.03 8.19 -2.13
CA PHE A 243 20.29 7.13 -3.09
C PHE A 243 21.56 7.40 -3.91
N LEU A 244 21.73 8.61 -4.45
CA LEU A 244 22.90 8.99 -5.25
C LEU A 244 24.21 8.84 -4.46
N ASN A 245 24.24 9.30 -3.22
CA ASN A 245 25.42 9.21 -2.36
C ASN A 245 25.89 7.76 -2.14
N ASN A 246 24.93 6.83 -2.14
CA ASN A 246 25.23 5.42 -1.88
C ASN A 246 25.58 4.62 -3.17
N VAL A 247 25.09 5.03 -4.33
CA VAL A 247 25.38 4.31 -5.59
C VAL A 247 26.50 4.92 -6.42
N GLN A 248 27.06 6.03 -5.96
CA GLN A 248 28.19 6.74 -6.58
C GLN A 248 27.96 7.04 -8.09
N LYS A 249 26.74 7.46 -8.44
CA LYS A 249 26.38 7.88 -9.79
C LYS A 249 26.54 9.39 -9.93
N ASP A 250 27.27 9.81 -10.95
CA ASP A 250 27.45 11.22 -11.30
C ASP A 250 26.40 11.63 -12.35
N VAL A 251 25.23 12.06 -11.87
CA VAL A 251 24.11 12.51 -12.71
C VAL A 251 23.58 13.86 -12.21
N LYS A 252 23.04 14.66 -13.11
CA LYS A 252 22.42 15.94 -12.78
C LYS A 252 20.93 15.76 -12.57
N ILE A 253 20.41 16.23 -11.44
CA ILE A 253 18.97 16.12 -11.12
C ILE A 253 18.24 17.41 -11.48
N MET A 254 17.14 17.26 -12.22
CA MET A 254 16.26 18.36 -12.57
C MET A 254 14.81 18.05 -12.10
N PHE A 255 14.19 19.02 -11.45
CA PHE A 255 12.75 19.00 -11.15
C PHE A 255 12.00 19.88 -12.15
N ASN A 256 10.98 19.31 -12.83
CA ASN A 256 10.30 19.99 -13.94
C ASN A 256 9.11 20.87 -13.53
N ASN A 257 8.80 20.95 -12.24
CA ASN A 257 7.68 21.70 -11.65
C ASN A 257 6.28 21.32 -12.20
N LYS A 258 6.13 20.12 -12.79
CA LYS A 258 4.87 19.58 -13.31
C LYS A 258 4.41 18.39 -12.47
N LEU A 259 3.09 18.13 -12.43
CA LEU A 259 2.47 16.96 -11.80
C LEU A 259 2.95 16.72 -10.36
N GLU A 260 2.90 17.72 -9.51
CA GLU A 260 3.20 17.55 -8.09
C GLU A 260 2.07 16.83 -7.37
N GLY A 261 2.40 15.82 -6.59
CA GLY A 261 1.46 15.13 -5.73
C GLY A 261 1.18 15.90 -4.44
N GLN A 262 0.36 15.33 -3.54
CA GLN A 262 0.09 15.87 -2.21
C GLN A 262 1.41 16.30 -1.53
N TYR A 263 1.44 17.52 -0.95
CA TYR A 263 2.66 18.08 -0.37
C TYR A 263 3.14 17.28 0.85
N ARG A 264 2.21 16.95 1.77
CA ARG A 264 2.53 16.22 2.99
C ARG A 264 1.57 15.04 3.18
N LYS A 265 2.11 13.87 3.49
CA LYS A 265 1.35 12.61 3.56
C LYS A 265 1.89 11.69 4.64
N ASP A 266 2.19 12.26 5.79
CA ASP A 266 2.71 11.52 6.93
C ASP A 266 1.62 11.23 7.96
N GLY A 267 1.51 9.96 8.33
CA GLY A 267 0.58 9.45 9.32
C GLY A 267 1.26 9.07 10.63
N SER A 268 0.52 9.23 11.72
CA SER A 268 0.99 8.89 13.06
C SER A 268 0.99 7.38 13.29
N ASN A 269 2.12 6.82 13.72
CA ASN A 269 2.24 5.40 14.10
C ASN A 269 2.02 5.16 15.60
N LYS A 270 1.49 6.13 16.34
CA LYS A 270 1.31 6.00 17.80
C LYS A 270 0.41 4.84 18.19
N ARG A 271 -0.71 4.62 17.45
CA ARG A 271 -1.61 3.49 17.69
C ARG A 271 -0.95 2.16 17.35
N PHE A 272 -0.19 2.10 16.26
CA PHE A 272 0.59 0.93 15.89
C PHE A 272 1.59 0.58 17.01
N LYS A 273 2.38 1.53 17.49
CA LYS A 273 3.33 1.32 18.59
C LYS A 273 2.63 0.89 19.89
N LYS A 274 1.46 1.42 20.18
CA LYS A 274 0.67 1.02 21.35
C LYS A 274 0.16 -0.43 21.23
N LEU A 275 -0.23 -0.86 20.02
CA LEU A 275 -0.76 -2.21 19.77
C LEU A 275 0.36 -3.26 19.64
N TYR A 276 1.39 -2.95 18.85
CA TYR A 276 2.46 -3.88 18.49
C TYR A 276 3.59 -3.92 19.53
N GLY A 277 3.81 -2.81 20.23
CA GLY A 277 4.99 -2.57 21.05
C GLY A 277 6.15 -1.94 20.26
N HIS A 278 7.37 -2.26 20.67
CA HIS A 278 8.55 -1.76 19.97
C HIS A 278 8.75 -2.47 18.63
N PHE A 279 8.87 -1.68 17.56
CA PHE A 279 9.25 -2.14 16.24
C PHE A 279 10.21 -1.14 15.61
N GLU A 280 11.38 -1.63 15.21
CA GLU A 280 12.38 -0.82 14.53
C GLU A 280 12.19 -0.95 13.02
N PHE A 281 11.72 0.13 12.41
CA PHE A 281 11.55 0.19 10.95
C PHE A 281 12.91 0.32 10.26
N THR A 282 13.03 -0.35 9.12
CA THR A 282 14.20 -0.21 8.24
C THR A 282 14.29 1.23 7.75
N LYS A 283 15.45 1.88 7.96
CA LYS A 283 15.72 3.22 7.44
C LYS A 283 15.65 3.24 5.92
N PHE A 284 15.25 4.38 5.34
CA PHE A 284 15.14 4.50 3.90
C PHE A 284 16.44 4.17 3.17
N GLU A 285 17.56 4.65 3.68
CA GLU A 285 18.90 4.38 3.15
C GLU A 285 19.18 2.88 3.00
N ASP A 286 18.95 2.09 4.05
CA ASP A 286 19.17 0.64 4.03
C ASP A 286 18.18 -0.09 3.10
N GLY A 287 16.92 0.32 3.14
CA GLY A 287 15.86 -0.31 2.35
C GLY A 287 16.00 -0.03 0.85
N VAL A 288 16.40 1.20 0.47
CA VAL A 288 16.58 1.56 -0.95
C VAL A 288 17.77 0.83 -1.57
N LEU A 289 18.84 0.62 -0.82
CA LEU A 289 20.00 -0.16 -1.28
C LEU A 289 19.67 -1.63 -1.48
N LYS A 290 18.98 -2.26 -0.54
CA LYS A 290 18.48 -3.64 -0.68
C LYS A 290 17.54 -3.79 -1.89
N THR A 291 16.72 -2.76 -2.14
CA THR A 291 15.83 -2.71 -3.30
C THR A 291 16.61 -2.60 -4.61
N TYR A 292 17.64 -1.75 -4.63
CA TYR A 292 18.52 -1.57 -5.78
C TYR A 292 19.32 -2.83 -6.10
N GLU A 293 19.90 -3.47 -5.10
CA GLU A 293 20.61 -4.75 -5.27
C GLU A 293 19.71 -5.83 -5.89
N TRP A 294 18.46 -5.89 -5.42
CA TRP A 294 17.48 -6.80 -5.99
C TRP A 294 17.17 -6.44 -7.45
N TYR A 295 16.94 -5.15 -7.73
CA TYR A 295 16.67 -4.66 -9.08
C TYR A 295 17.81 -5.02 -10.05
N LYS A 296 19.05 -4.80 -9.67
CA LYS A 296 20.24 -5.15 -10.47
C LYS A 296 20.33 -6.63 -10.84
N LYS A 297 19.85 -7.50 -9.95
CA LYS A 297 19.87 -8.97 -10.15
C LYS A 297 18.69 -9.48 -10.99
N ASN A 298 17.65 -8.68 -11.16
CA ASN A 298 16.38 -9.12 -11.75
C ASN A 298 15.89 -8.26 -12.93
N LYS A 299 16.69 -7.26 -13.38
CA LYS A 299 16.41 -6.44 -14.57
C LYS A 299 16.71 -7.16 -15.86
#